data_053705b4618953ce0ad23e720e234949
#
_entry.id   053705b4618953ce0ad23e720e234949
#
_cell.length_a   1.000
_cell.length_b   1.000
_cell.length_c   1.000
_cell.angle_alpha   90.00
_cell.angle_beta   90.00
_cell.angle_gamma   90.00
#
_symmetry.space_group_name_H-M   'P 1'
#
loop_
_entity.id
_entity.type
_entity.pdbx_description
1 polymer ?
#
loop_
_entity_poly.entity_id
_entity_poly.type
_entity_poly.pdbx_seq_one_letter_code
_entity_poly.pdbx_strand_id
1 'polypeptide(L)'
;MADKKKERVDFTPAPLKSKKDDERYTPAGAVVRMEIICTQALEEDFLQEFGEQKVAARYTKLAGVMGAGYSNPCLGDAIWPQLNVMFIVYCSEADCEVIKNIVWKLRDKYRTEGIACFVSRAEEV
;
A
#
# COMPACT_ATOMS: atom_id res chain seq x y z
N MET A 1 2.92 -49.98 -1.82
CA MET A 1 3.20 -49.51 -1.84
C MET A 1 3.58 -48.89 -1.47
N ALA A 2 3.69 -48.78 -1.13
CA ALA A 2 4.13 -48.21 -0.79
C ALA A 2 4.55 -47.57 -0.73
N ASP A 3 4.86 -47.40 -0.56
CA ASP A 3 5.35 -46.68 -0.35
C ASP A 3 5.95 -46.15 -0.65
N LYS A 4 5.92 -46.24 -1.11
CA LYS A 4 6.50 -45.65 -1.36
C LYS A 4 6.62 -44.66 -0.90
N LYS A 5 6.35 -44.59 -0.20
CA LYS A 5 6.68 -43.67 0.44
C LYS A 5 7.84 -43.35 0.37
N LYS A 6 8.18 -43.79 0.26
CA LYS A 6 9.26 -43.55 0.22
C LYS A 6 9.79 -42.81 -0.63
N GLU A 7 9.71 -42.96 -1.23
CA GLU A 7 10.10 -42.12 -2.22
C GLU A 7 9.41 -40.85 -2.23
N ARG A 8 8.97 -40.40 -1.13
CA ARG A 8 8.42 -39.08 -0.97
C ARG A 8 9.46 -38.06 -1.41
N VAL A 9 9.13 -37.25 -2.37
CA VAL A 9 10.00 -36.16 -2.76
C VAL A 9 9.98 -35.11 -1.68
N ASP A 10 11.15 -34.73 -1.22
CA ASP A 10 11.27 -33.70 -0.21
C ASP A 10 11.37 -32.35 -0.91
N PHE A 11 10.31 -31.56 -0.77
CA PHE A 11 10.27 -30.22 -1.37
C PHE A 11 10.83 -29.14 -0.43
N THR A 12 11.36 -29.56 0.72
CA THR A 12 12.02 -28.60 1.59
C THR A 12 13.26 -28.08 0.89
N PRO A 13 13.38 -26.77 0.71
CA PRO A 13 14.57 -26.23 0.05
C PRO A 13 15.80 -26.53 0.89
N ALA A 14 16.94 -26.62 0.23
CA ALA A 14 18.21 -26.70 0.94
C ALA A 14 18.31 -25.53 1.92
N PRO A 15 18.99 -25.73 3.05
CA PRO A 15 19.19 -24.61 3.98
C PRO A 15 19.80 -23.43 3.25
N LEU A 16 19.15 -22.30 3.38
CA LEU A 16 19.60 -21.07 2.74
C LEU A 16 20.28 -20.21 3.78
N LYS A 17 21.14 -19.34 3.30
CA LYS A 17 21.66 -18.26 4.14
C LYS A 17 20.50 -17.45 4.64
N SER A 18 20.70 -16.81 5.76
CA SER A 18 19.77 -15.81 6.26
C SER A 18 19.51 -14.77 5.18
N LYS A 19 18.34 -14.15 5.19
CA LYS A 19 18.05 -13.04 4.27
C LYS A 19 19.06 -11.91 4.40
N LYS A 20 19.68 -11.77 5.56
CA LYS A 20 20.73 -10.78 5.74
C LYS A 20 21.93 -11.03 4.84
N ASP A 21 22.18 -12.29 4.52
CA ASP A 21 23.31 -12.68 3.68
C ASP A 21 22.94 -12.83 2.21
N ASP A 22 21.66 -12.61 1.89
CA ASP A 22 21.19 -12.72 0.50
C ASP A 22 21.42 -11.39 -0.18
N GLU A 23 22.32 -11.38 -1.14
CA GLU A 23 22.68 -10.16 -1.86
C GLU A 23 21.51 -9.54 -2.61
N ARG A 24 20.47 -10.33 -2.90
CA ARG A 24 19.27 -9.85 -3.58
C ARG A 24 18.35 -9.09 -2.62
N TYR A 25 18.54 -9.25 -1.32
CA TYR A 25 17.70 -8.60 -0.32
C TYR A 25 18.52 -7.50 0.36
N THR A 26 18.33 -6.29 -0.12
CA THR A 26 19.02 -5.12 0.43
C THR A 26 17.97 -4.15 0.95
N PRO A 27 17.82 -4.04 2.27
CA PRO A 27 16.88 -3.07 2.81
C PRO A 27 17.32 -1.65 2.47
N ALA A 28 16.32 -0.80 2.27
CA ALA A 28 16.60 0.60 1.94
C ALA A 28 17.10 1.41 3.13
N GLY A 29 16.91 0.91 4.35
CA GLY A 29 17.23 1.68 5.54
C GLY A 29 16.19 2.76 5.77
N ALA A 30 16.60 4.01 5.81
CA ALA A 30 15.68 5.12 6.05
C ALA A 30 14.72 5.30 4.87
N VAL A 31 13.44 5.30 5.16
CA VAL A 31 12.39 5.47 4.15
C VAL A 31 11.32 6.41 4.68
N VAL A 32 10.47 6.86 3.76
CA VAL A 32 9.27 7.64 4.09
C VAL A 32 8.08 6.70 4.08
N ARG A 33 7.26 6.78 5.11
CA ARG A 33 5.99 6.07 5.18
C ARG A 33 4.87 7.04 4.86
N MET A 34 4.01 6.68 3.92
CA MET A 34 2.84 7.47 3.57
C MET A 34 1.58 6.67 3.81
N GLU A 35 0.60 7.29 4.45
CA GLU A 35 -0.75 6.76 4.60
C GLU A 35 -1.69 7.62 3.81
N ILE A 36 -2.40 7.02 2.85
CA ILE A 36 -3.38 7.73 2.04
C ILE A 36 -4.73 7.09 2.29
N ILE A 37 -5.68 7.87 2.79
CA ILE A 37 -7.02 7.38 3.11
C ILE A 37 -8.01 8.16 2.28
N CYS A 38 -8.83 7.46 1.51
CA CYS A 38 -9.83 8.08 0.66
C CYS A 38 -11.03 7.16 0.48
N THR A 39 -12.11 7.71 -0.06
CA THR A 39 -13.25 6.86 -0.40
C THR A 39 -12.85 5.81 -1.43
N GLN A 40 -13.46 4.63 -1.34
CA GLN A 40 -13.15 3.55 -2.27
C GLN A 40 -13.43 3.94 -3.72
N ALA A 41 -14.28 4.92 -3.96
CA ALA A 41 -14.57 5.40 -5.32
C ALA A 41 -13.34 6.00 -6.00
N LEU A 42 -12.33 6.41 -5.24
CA LEU A 42 -11.10 7.00 -5.78
C LEU A 42 -9.94 6.00 -5.88
N GLU A 43 -10.17 4.75 -5.53
CA GLU A 43 -9.11 3.74 -5.53
C GLU A 43 -8.47 3.63 -6.91
N GLU A 44 -9.28 3.52 -7.96
CA GLU A 44 -8.76 3.36 -9.31
C GLU A 44 -8.01 4.61 -9.78
N ASP A 45 -8.48 5.78 -9.37
CA ASP A 45 -7.79 7.02 -9.71
C ASP A 45 -6.38 7.06 -9.13
N PHE A 46 -6.23 6.64 -7.88
CA PHE A 46 -4.91 6.57 -7.26
C PHE A 46 -4.03 5.55 -7.94
N LEU A 47 -4.56 4.35 -8.22
CA LEU A 47 -3.77 3.31 -8.85
C LEU A 47 -3.32 3.70 -10.25
N GLN A 48 -4.17 4.40 -10.99
CA GLN A 48 -3.82 4.89 -12.31
C GLN A 48 -2.70 5.92 -12.23
N GLU A 49 -2.81 6.88 -11.32
CA GLU A 49 -1.77 7.90 -11.16
C GLU A 49 -0.45 7.28 -10.72
N PHE A 50 -0.49 6.32 -9.79
CA PHE A 50 0.72 5.62 -9.38
C PHE A 50 1.41 4.95 -10.57
N GLY A 51 0.63 4.29 -11.42
CA GLY A 51 1.16 3.62 -12.60
C GLY A 51 1.74 4.59 -13.61
N GLU A 52 1.04 5.69 -13.88
CA GLU A 52 1.49 6.69 -14.84
C GLU A 52 2.75 7.40 -14.38
N GLN A 53 2.83 7.72 -13.09
CA GLN A 53 3.98 8.41 -12.52
C GLN A 53 5.11 7.46 -12.12
N LYS A 54 4.88 6.16 -12.22
CA LYS A 54 5.84 5.12 -11.86
C LYS A 54 6.31 5.23 -10.42
N VAL A 55 5.36 5.44 -9.53
CA VAL A 55 5.59 5.48 -8.08
C VAL A 55 4.66 4.48 -7.41
N ALA A 56 4.93 4.17 -6.15
CA ALA A 56 4.09 3.29 -5.33
C ALA A 56 3.83 1.94 -6.02
N ALA A 57 4.85 1.39 -6.70
CA ALA A 57 4.72 0.07 -7.31
C ALA A 57 4.51 -1.00 -6.24
N ARG A 58 4.97 -0.73 -5.03
CA ARG A 58 4.75 -1.60 -3.88
C ARG A 58 3.93 -0.83 -2.87
N TYR A 59 2.77 -1.36 -2.56
CA TYR A 59 1.89 -0.75 -1.59
C TYR A 59 1.15 -1.83 -0.82
N THR A 60 0.67 -1.47 0.36
CA THR A 60 -0.28 -2.29 1.11
C THR A 60 -1.61 -1.56 1.05
N LYS A 61 -2.66 -2.27 0.72
CA LYS A 61 -3.99 -1.69 0.63
C LYS A 61 -4.91 -2.37 1.62
N LEU A 62 -5.62 -1.54 2.39
CA LEU A 62 -6.67 -2.01 3.28
C LEU A 62 -7.98 -1.51 2.70
N ALA A 63 -8.86 -2.44 2.37
CA ALA A 63 -10.17 -2.13 1.82
C ALA A 63 -11.22 -2.19 2.93
N GLY A 64 -12.37 -1.55 2.68
CA GLY A 64 -13.49 -1.63 3.60
C GLY A 64 -13.24 -0.92 4.91
N VAL A 65 -12.54 0.21 4.88
CA VAL A 65 -12.20 0.95 6.10
C VAL A 65 -13.31 1.97 6.37
N MET A 66 -13.86 1.93 7.57
CA MET A 66 -14.83 2.93 8.01
C MET A 66 -14.10 4.16 8.52
N GLY A 67 -14.70 5.33 8.32
CA GLY A 67 -14.11 6.55 8.83
C GLY A 67 -15.05 7.72 8.69
N ALA A 68 -14.73 8.79 9.40
CA ALA A 68 -15.43 10.05 9.33
C ALA A 68 -14.40 11.17 9.40
N GLY A 69 -14.51 12.12 8.49
CA GLY A 69 -13.58 13.24 8.43
C GLY A 69 -14.36 14.53 8.20
N TYR A 70 -13.78 15.40 7.41
CA TYR A 70 -14.42 16.69 7.10
C TYR A 70 -15.44 16.59 5.97
N SER A 71 -15.48 15.46 5.25
CA SER A 71 -16.49 15.21 4.23
C SER A 71 -17.52 14.22 4.77
N ASN A 72 -18.33 13.62 3.88
CA ASN A 72 -19.33 12.65 4.30
C ASN A 72 -18.67 11.44 4.95
N PRO A 73 -19.23 10.90 6.03
CA PRO A 73 -18.70 9.70 6.66
C PRO A 73 -18.74 8.51 5.72
N CYS A 74 -17.77 7.61 5.85
CA CYS A 74 -17.72 6.36 5.11
C CYS A 74 -17.82 5.22 6.12
N LEU A 75 -19.05 4.89 6.50
CA LEU A 75 -19.33 3.97 7.60
C LEU A 75 -19.80 2.60 7.14
N GLY A 76 -20.13 2.46 5.84
CA GLY A 76 -20.56 1.18 5.30
C GLY A 76 -21.91 0.71 5.78
N ASP A 77 -22.73 1.61 6.31
CA ASP A 77 -24.08 1.27 6.78
C ASP A 77 -25.15 1.70 5.77
N ALA A 78 -26.42 1.55 6.14
CA ALA A 78 -27.52 1.84 5.24
C ALA A 78 -27.61 3.32 4.85
N ILE A 79 -27.16 4.22 5.73
CA ILE A 79 -27.19 5.66 5.49
C ILE A 79 -25.92 6.11 4.77
N TRP A 80 -24.78 5.56 5.17
CA TRP A 80 -23.49 5.89 4.62
C TRP A 80 -22.83 4.61 4.08
N PRO A 81 -23.28 4.11 2.90
CA PRO A 81 -22.84 2.80 2.42
C PRO A 81 -21.39 2.77 1.90
N GLN A 82 -20.82 3.92 1.64
CA GLN A 82 -19.45 3.96 1.14
C GLN A 82 -18.45 3.68 2.25
N LEU A 83 -17.34 3.07 1.85
CA LEU A 83 -16.22 2.76 2.73
C LEU A 83 -14.97 3.44 2.18
N ASN A 84 -13.97 3.57 3.03
CA ASN A 84 -12.67 4.08 2.62
C ASN A 84 -11.74 2.95 2.23
N VAL A 85 -10.72 3.30 1.48
CA VAL A 85 -9.55 2.49 1.24
C VAL A 85 -8.35 3.22 1.85
N MET A 86 -7.39 2.46 2.35
CA MET A 86 -6.14 3.02 2.86
C MET A 86 -4.99 2.40 2.09
N PHE A 87 -4.13 3.24 1.54
CA PHE A 87 -2.86 2.81 0.95
C PHE A 87 -1.74 3.13 1.93
N ILE A 88 -0.87 2.18 2.15
CA ILE A 88 0.36 2.38 2.91
C ILE A 88 1.51 2.17 1.94
N VAL A 89 2.35 3.18 1.80
CA VAL A 89 3.47 3.16 0.86
C VAL A 89 4.73 3.51 1.62
N TYR A 90 5.78 2.73 1.40
CA TYR A 90 7.11 3.05 1.89
C TYR A 90 7.96 3.41 0.67
N CYS A 91 8.54 4.59 0.66
CA CYS A 91 9.18 5.11 -0.54
C CYS A 91 10.35 6.04 -0.21
N SER A 92 11.03 6.48 -1.25
CA SER A 92 12.09 7.47 -1.14
C SER A 92 11.51 8.88 -0.95
N GLU A 93 12.35 9.83 -0.58
CA GLU A 93 11.95 11.23 -0.51
C GLU A 93 11.45 11.73 -1.86
N ALA A 94 12.13 11.34 -2.93
CA ALA A 94 11.75 11.78 -4.28
C ALA A 94 10.36 11.27 -4.66
N ASP A 95 10.11 10.00 -4.41
CA ASP A 95 8.80 9.41 -4.71
C ASP A 95 7.72 10.00 -3.81
N CYS A 96 8.06 10.32 -2.57
CA CYS A 96 7.14 10.98 -1.65
C CYS A 96 6.62 12.29 -2.23
N GLU A 97 7.50 13.10 -2.81
CA GLU A 97 7.08 14.36 -3.40
C GLU A 97 6.15 14.16 -4.59
N VAL A 98 6.42 13.15 -5.42
CA VAL A 98 5.53 12.83 -6.54
C VAL A 98 4.16 12.40 -6.03
N ILE A 99 4.13 11.55 -5.00
CA ILE A 99 2.87 11.06 -4.42
C ILE A 99 2.09 12.22 -3.78
N LYS A 100 2.76 13.14 -3.11
CA LYS A 100 2.10 14.34 -2.58
C LYS A 100 1.42 15.13 -3.70
N ASN A 101 2.08 15.26 -4.83
CA ASN A 101 1.49 15.97 -5.97
C ASN A 101 0.27 15.23 -6.52
N ILE A 102 0.31 13.91 -6.55
CA ILE A 102 -0.86 13.11 -6.94
C ILE A 102 -2.03 13.36 -5.98
N VAL A 103 -1.76 13.39 -4.69
CA VAL A 103 -2.79 13.67 -3.67
C VAL A 103 -3.43 15.03 -3.93
N TRP A 104 -2.64 16.07 -4.15
CA TRP A 104 -3.17 17.40 -4.43
C TRP A 104 -3.94 17.45 -5.74
N LYS A 105 -3.45 16.76 -6.77
CA LYS A 105 -4.15 16.69 -8.06
C LYS A 105 -5.54 16.09 -7.89
N LEU A 106 -5.65 15.00 -7.15
CA LEU A 106 -6.93 14.34 -6.97
C LEU A 106 -7.85 15.11 -6.02
N ARG A 107 -7.29 15.81 -5.04
CA ARG A 107 -8.08 16.73 -4.21
C ARG A 107 -8.70 17.84 -5.05
N ASP A 108 -7.95 18.38 -5.98
CA ASP A 108 -8.47 19.44 -6.85
C ASP A 108 -9.51 18.91 -7.82
N LYS A 109 -9.34 17.68 -8.29
CA LYS A 109 -10.29 17.07 -9.22
C LYS A 109 -11.58 16.67 -8.53
N TYR A 110 -11.48 16.18 -7.32
CA TYR A 110 -12.64 15.65 -6.56
C TYR A 110 -12.80 16.45 -5.27
N ARG A 111 -13.25 17.69 -5.39
CA ARG A 111 -13.23 18.66 -4.30
C ARG A 111 -14.17 18.31 -3.15
N THR A 112 -15.19 17.49 -3.40
CA THR A 112 -16.14 17.09 -2.35
C THR A 112 -15.73 15.81 -1.65
N GLU A 113 -14.70 15.12 -2.13
CA GLU A 113 -14.26 13.86 -1.55
C GLU A 113 -13.12 14.08 -0.56
N GLY A 114 -13.17 13.34 0.54
CA GLY A 114 -12.12 13.42 1.54
C GLY A 114 -10.93 12.59 1.14
N ILE A 115 -9.77 13.21 1.07
CA ILE A 115 -8.49 12.52 0.84
C ILE A 115 -7.54 12.97 1.93
N ALA A 116 -7.13 12.03 2.78
CA ALA A 116 -6.16 12.28 3.83
C ALA A 116 -4.83 11.66 3.45
N CYS A 117 -3.75 12.34 3.75
CA CYS A 117 -2.41 11.82 3.50
C CYS A 117 -1.49 12.23 4.65
N PHE A 118 -0.86 11.24 5.27
CA PHE A 118 0.05 11.46 6.38
C PHE A 118 1.42 10.90 6.02
N VAL A 119 2.44 11.60 6.44
CA VAL A 119 3.83 11.23 6.14
C VAL A 119 4.58 11.07 7.45
N SER A 120 5.35 9.99 7.55
CA SER A 120 6.22 9.77 8.70
C SER A 120 7.49 9.10 8.23
N ARG A 121 8.45 8.94 9.14
CA ARG A 121 9.72 8.29 8.85
C ARG A 121 9.67 6.86 9.34
N ALA A 122 10.39 5.97 8.64
CA ALA A 122 10.49 4.58 9.01
C ALA A 122 11.86 4.06 8.61
N GLU A 123 12.18 2.87 9.09
CA GLU A 123 13.41 2.20 8.69
C GLU A 123 13.03 0.82 8.16
N GLU A 124 13.46 0.53 6.95
CA GLU A 124 13.32 -0.82 6.41
C GLU A 124 14.50 -1.65 6.88
N VAL A 125 14.20 -2.76 7.52
CA VAL A 125 15.20 -3.70 8.00
C VAL A 125 15.37 -4.88 7.07
#